data_837c34a0c559fbdb6840743d57209d96
#
_entry.id   837c34a0c559fbdb6840743d57209d96
#
_cell.length_a   1.000
_cell.length_b   1.000
_cell.length_c   1.000
_cell.angle_alpha   90.00
_cell.angle_beta   90.00
_cell.angle_gamma   90.00
#
_symmetry.space_group_name_H-M   'P 1'
#
loop_
_entity.id
_entity.type
_entity.pdbx_description
1 polymer ?
#
loop_
_entity_poly.entity_id
_entity_poly.type
_entity_poly.pdbx_seq_one_letter_code
_entity_poly.pdbx_strand_id
1 'polypeptide(L)'
;PGDYKPFLRALLLALDHWVTTGAEPPASVYPTIAKRTLVDWRRTSTRFPAIPSVEYPDVIQQPSLFDYGPLWLSRGIIDKHPPGVLGDYKVLVPRCDADGNVVGCLLPAEVAVPVATHTGWNLRSEGAGAENELVSLKGSYLPFAVTKAARMKIEDPRYSLEERYGSLKDYLRQLREECVELQRKGYLLDEDV
;
A
#
# COMPACT_ATOMS: atom_id res chain seq x y z
N PRO A 1 7.28 8.77 -1.87
CA PRO A 1 7.24 7.36 -1.50
C PRO A 1 8.14 7.16 -0.29
N GLY A 2 7.68 6.37 0.70
CA GLY A 2 8.47 6.07 1.88
C GLY A 2 9.78 5.37 1.52
N ASP A 3 10.84 5.59 2.31
CA ASP A 3 12.11 4.91 2.10
C ASP A 3 12.03 3.48 2.69
N TYR A 4 12.02 2.47 1.84
CA TYR A 4 12.00 1.06 2.22
C TYR A 4 13.38 0.47 2.54
N LYS A 5 14.47 1.21 2.27
CA LYS A 5 15.84 0.71 2.45
C LYS A 5 16.17 0.31 3.89
N PRO A 6 15.73 1.04 4.94
CA PRO A 6 15.92 0.60 6.32
C PRO A 6 15.36 -0.80 6.57
N PHE A 7 14.15 -1.09 6.09
CA PHE A 7 13.56 -2.43 6.20
C PHE A 7 14.40 -3.50 5.48
N LEU A 8 14.91 -3.20 4.27
CA LEU A 8 15.75 -4.16 3.54
C LEU A 8 17.03 -4.46 4.29
N ARG A 9 17.67 -3.45 4.92
CA ARG A 9 18.86 -3.68 5.74
C ARG A 9 18.56 -4.59 6.93
N ALA A 10 17.52 -4.28 7.70
CA ALA A 10 17.12 -5.06 8.86
C ALA A 10 16.77 -6.51 8.47
N LEU A 11 16.00 -6.71 7.40
CA LEU A 11 15.62 -8.04 6.92
C LEU A 11 16.79 -8.83 6.34
N LEU A 12 17.78 -8.16 5.73
CA LEU A 12 19.00 -8.81 5.25
C LEU A 12 19.83 -9.36 6.43
N LEU A 13 20.00 -8.58 7.49
CA LEU A 13 20.68 -9.05 8.70
C LEU A 13 19.88 -10.15 9.42
N ALA A 14 18.56 -10.05 9.44
CA ALA A 14 17.71 -11.11 9.99
C ALA A 14 17.83 -12.41 9.20
N LEU A 15 17.93 -12.33 7.86
CA LEU A 15 18.17 -13.49 6.99
C LEU A 15 19.55 -14.12 7.27
N ASP A 16 20.60 -13.32 7.35
CA ASP A 16 21.95 -13.80 7.67
C ASP A 16 21.99 -14.50 9.04
N HIS A 17 21.35 -13.88 10.03
CA HIS A 17 21.24 -14.47 11.36
C HIS A 17 20.44 -15.78 11.36
N TRP A 18 19.36 -15.85 10.61
CA TRP A 18 18.56 -17.07 10.48
C TRP A 18 19.35 -18.21 9.85
N VAL A 19 20.07 -17.94 8.75
CA VAL A 19 20.88 -18.94 8.05
C VAL A 19 22.04 -19.46 8.93
N THR A 20 22.64 -18.57 9.73
CA THR A 20 23.82 -18.91 10.54
C THR A 20 23.48 -19.54 11.90
N THR A 21 22.37 -19.15 12.52
CA THR A 21 22.02 -19.55 13.89
C THR A 21 20.73 -20.34 13.99
N GLY A 22 19.89 -20.33 12.96
CA GLY A 22 18.53 -20.90 12.99
C GLY A 22 17.48 -20.01 13.69
N ALA A 23 17.85 -18.81 14.16
CA ALA A 23 16.90 -17.87 14.76
C ALA A 23 15.94 -17.31 13.71
N GLU A 24 14.63 -17.49 13.90
CA GLU A 24 13.63 -17.05 12.94
C GLU A 24 13.59 -15.52 12.78
N PRO A 25 13.43 -15.01 11.54
CA PRO A 25 13.27 -13.59 11.29
C PRO A 25 11.95 -13.06 11.84
N PRO A 26 11.75 -11.72 11.89
CA PRO A 26 10.47 -11.13 12.26
C PRO A 26 9.30 -11.68 11.45
N ALA A 27 8.13 -11.80 12.09
CA ALA A 27 6.94 -12.34 11.45
C ALA A 27 6.49 -11.48 10.26
N SER A 28 6.05 -12.09 9.18
CA SER A 28 5.53 -11.37 8.01
C SER A 28 4.26 -10.58 8.34
N VAL A 29 4.19 -9.33 7.88
CA VAL A 29 3.02 -8.45 8.00
C VAL A 29 2.49 -8.13 6.61
N TYR A 30 1.36 -8.71 6.25
CA TYR A 30 0.73 -8.55 4.94
C TYR A 30 -0.79 -8.58 5.05
N PRO A 31 -1.51 -7.94 4.11
CA PRO A 31 -2.96 -7.93 4.12
C PRO A 31 -3.52 -9.33 3.79
N THR A 32 -4.64 -9.68 4.44
CA THR A 32 -5.26 -11.00 4.27
C THR A 32 -6.78 -10.89 4.09
N ILE A 33 -7.36 -11.86 3.39
CA ILE A 33 -8.82 -11.98 3.24
C ILE A 33 -9.47 -12.22 4.60
N ALA A 34 -8.89 -13.10 5.43
CA ALA A 34 -9.43 -13.45 6.75
C ALA A 34 -9.56 -12.24 7.68
N LYS A 35 -8.57 -11.32 7.65
CA LYS A 35 -8.60 -10.05 8.42
C LYS A 35 -9.36 -8.93 7.72
N ARG A 36 -9.90 -9.19 6.54
CA ARG A 36 -10.59 -8.18 5.70
C ARG A 36 -9.70 -6.96 5.39
N THR A 37 -8.40 -7.16 5.32
CA THR A 37 -7.41 -6.15 4.92
C THR A 37 -6.98 -6.32 3.46
N LEU A 38 -7.32 -7.45 2.84
CA LEU A 38 -7.22 -7.69 1.40
C LEU A 38 -8.64 -7.81 0.85
N VAL A 39 -9.03 -6.90 -0.04
CA VAL A 39 -10.41 -6.67 -0.50
C VAL A 39 -10.48 -6.47 -2.01
N ASP A 40 -11.70 -6.47 -2.56
CA ASP A 40 -11.93 -6.07 -3.94
C ASP A 40 -11.40 -4.64 -4.19
N TRP A 41 -10.87 -4.39 -5.38
CA TRP A 41 -10.19 -3.14 -5.75
C TRP A 41 -11.10 -1.91 -5.83
N ARG A 42 -12.42 -2.09 -5.91
CA ARG A 42 -13.36 -0.97 -6.03
C ARG A 42 -13.32 -0.08 -4.79
N ARG A 43 -13.53 1.22 -5.02
CA ARG A 43 -13.49 2.25 -3.96
C ARG A 43 -14.33 1.91 -2.73
N THR A 44 -15.52 1.37 -2.93
CA THR A 44 -16.43 0.97 -1.84
C THR A 44 -15.84 -0.12 -0.95
N SER A 45 -15.10 -1.07 -1.53
CA SER A 45 -14.45 -2.17 -0.82
C SER A 45 -13.14 -1.74 -0.16
N THR A 46 -12.34 -0.93 -0.85
CA THR A 46 -11.07 -0.39 -0.32
C THR A 46 -11.30 0.66 0.76
N ARG A 47 -12.46 1.32 0.78
CA ARG A 47 -12.80 2.45 1.67
C ARG A 47 -11.92 3.68 1.45
N PHE A 48 -11.39 3.87 0.25
CA PHE A 48 -10.61 5.06 -0.06
C PHE A 48 -11.47 6.32 0.08
N PRO A 49 -11.04 7.33 0.86
CA PRO A 49 -11.83 8.53 1.13
C PRO A 49 -12.08 9.37 -0.13
N ALA A 50 -13.10 10.22 -0.07
CA ALA A 50 -13.41 11.19 -1.13
C ALA A 50 -12.49 12.42 -1.01
N ILE A 51 -11.25 12.28 -1.40
CA ILE A 51 -10.27 13.37 -1.35
C ILE A 51 -10.59 14.36 -2.48
N PRO A 52 -10.72 15.69 -2.20
CA PRO A 52 -11.00 16.68 -3.23
C PRO A 52 -9.96 16.65 -4.36
N SER A 53 -10.43 16.77 -5.58
CA SER A 53 -9.60 16.76 -6.80
C SER A 53 -8.75 15.49 -7.01
N VAL A 54 -9.09 14.41 -6.33
CA VAL A 54 -8.45 13.10 -6.48
C VAL A 54 -9.47 12.11 -7.02
N GLU A 55 -9.20 11.60 -8.20
CA GLU A 55 -9.97 10.51 -8.78
C GLU A 55 -9.42 9.17 -8.32
N TYR A 56 -10.31 8.21 -8.14
CA TYR A 56 -9.96 6.84 -7.81
C TYR A 56 -9.98 6.00 -9.09
N PRO A 57 -9.04 5.06 -9.28
CA PRO A 57 -9.03 4.21 -10.47
C PRO A 57 -10.36 3.48 -10.67
N ASP A 58 -10.95 3.60 -11.83
CA ASP A 58 -12.16 2.89 -12.27
C ASP A 58 -11.86 1.72 -13.21
N VAL A 59 -10.62 1.64 -13.68
CA VAL A 59 -10.09 0.56 -14.52
C VAL A 59 -8.80 0.00 -13.90
N ILE A 60 -8.69 -1.31 -13.86
CA ILE A 60 -7.46 -2.02 -13.48
C ILE A 60 -7.15 -3.11 -14.48
N GLN A 61 -5.90 -3.52 -14.54
CA GLN A 61 -5.51 -4.68 -15.32
C GLN A 61 -5.99 -5.95 -14.62
N GLN A 62 -6.89 -6.69 -15.25
CA GLN A 62 -7.35 -8.01 -14.83
C GLN A 62 -6.85 -9.06 -15.83
N PRO A 63 -5.93 -9.95 -15.43
CA PRO A 63 -5.49 -11.04 -16.29
C PRO A 63 -6.62 -12.02 -16.55
N SER A 64 -6.78 -12.43 -17.80
CA SER A 64 -7.75 -13.45 -18.16
C SER A 64 -7.30 -14.84 -17.74
N LEU A 65 -8.23 -15.63 -17.24
CA LEU A 65 -8.05 -17.05 -16.94
C LEU A 65 -8.25 -17.85 -18.25
N PHE A 66 -7.19 -18.53 -18.68
CA PHE A 66 -7.19 -19.28 -19.91
C PHE A 66 -7.31 -20.80 -19.70
N ASP A 67 -8.04 -21.43 -20.62
CA ASP A 67 -8.08 -22.88 -20.78
C ASP A 67 -7.08 -23.31 -21.86
N TYR A 68 -5.96 -23.86 -21.42
CA TYR A 68 -4.90 -24.37 -22.29
C TYR A 68 -5.08 -25.84 -22.64
N GLY A 69 -6.19 -26.48 -22.16
CA GLY A 69 -6.49 -27.88 -22.38
C GLY A 69 -6.14 -28.79 -21.18
N PRO A 70 -6.62 -30.06 -21.21
CA PRO A 70 -6.54 -30.96 -20.07
C PRO A 70 -5.11 -31.38 -19.67
N LEU A 71 -4.15 -31.28 -20.57
CA LEU A 71 -2.77 -31.66 -20.29
C LEU A 71 -1.93 -30.52 -19.67
N TRP A 72 -2.47 -29.29 -19.62
CA TRP A 72 -1.73 -28.15 -19.08
C TRP A 72 -1.29 -28.33 -17.62
N LEU A 73 -2.25 -28.63 -16.72
CA LEU A 73 -1.96 -28.76 -15.28
C LEU A 73 -1.13 -30.01 -14.95
N SER A 74 -1.27 -31.09 -15.72
CA SER A 74 -0.61 -32.37 -15.41
C SER A 74 0.75 -32.54 -16.07
N ARG A 75 0.96 -31.93 -17.24
CA ARG A 75 2.14 -32.13 -18.09
C ARG A 75 2.78 -30.84 -18.62
N GLY A 76 2.19 -29.66 -18.37
CA GLY A 76 2.65 -28.38 -18.95
C GLY A 76 2.45 -28.31 -20.48
N ILE A 77 1.56 -29.12 -21.06
CA ILE A 77 1.32 -29.18 -22.50
C ILE A 77 0.10 -28.32 -22.85
N ILE A 78 0.28 -27.39 -23.77
CA ILE A 78 -0.81 -26.61 -24.36
C ILE A 78 -1.34 -27.39 -25.56
N ASP A 79 -2.51 -27.98 -25.43
CA ASP A 79 -3.17 -28.75 -26.48
C ASP A 79 -4.43 -28.05 -27.04
N LYS A 80 -4.73 -26.87 -26.50
CA LYS A 80 -5.77 -25.95 -26.99
C LYS A 80 -5.17 -24.60 -27.38
N HIS A 81 -5.08 -24.36 -28.68
CA HIS A 81 -4.50 -23.12 -29.23
C HIS A 81 -5.34 -22.56 -30.36
N PRO A 82 -5.83 -21.31 -30.32
CA PRO A 82 -5.70 -20.38 -29.18
C PRO A 82 -6.43 -20.89 -27.95
N PRO A 83 -5.95 -20.55 -26.73
CA PRO A 83 -6.60 -20.97 -25.50
C PRO A 83 -7.97 -20.32 -25.36
N GLY A 84 -8.93 -21.06 -24.81
CA GLY A 84 -10.25 -20.52 -24.49
C GLY A 84 -10.19 -19.59 -23.27
N VAL A 85 -11.00 -18.52 -23.27
CA VAL A 85 -11.15 -17.66 -22.10
C VAL A 85 -12.22 -18.26 -21.19
N LEU A 86 -11.86 -18.57 -19.93
CA LEU A 86 -12.77 -19.07 -18.90
C LEU A 86 -13.37 -17.94 -18.04
N GLY A 87 -12.78 -16.77 -18.05
CA GLY A 87 -13.12 -15.61 -17.24
C GLY A 87 -11.88 -14.81 -16.88
N ASP A 88 -11.95 -14.02 -15.82
CA ASP A 88 -10.82 -13.22 -15.34
C ASP A 88 -10.43 -13.63 -13.91
N TYR A 89 -9.13 -13.49 -13.59
CA TYR A 89 -8.68 -13.64 -12.22
C TYR A 89 -9.26 -12.54 -11.35
N LYS A 90 -9.67 -12.91 -10.14
CA LYS A 90 -10.11 -11.92 -9.15
C LYS A 90 -8.91 -11.15 -8.62
N VAL A 91 -8.89 -9.84 -8.86
CA VAL A 91 -7.86 -8.94 -8.32
C VAL A 91 -8.30 -8.42 -6.96
N LEU A 92 -7.42 -8.58 -5.96
CA LEU A 92 -7.60 -8.07 -4.61
C LEU A 92 -6.47 -7.08 -4.30
N VAL A 93 -6.80 -6.05 -3.52
CA VAL A 93 -5.87 -4.99 -3.12
C VAL A 93 -5.97 -4.73 -1.61
N PRO A 94 -4.96 -4.11 -0.99
CA PRO A 94 -5.06 -3.70 0.40
C PRO A 94 -6.21 -2.72 0.63
N ARG A 95 -6.94 -2.90 1.74
CA ARG A 95 -7.93 -1.92 2.20
C ARG A 95 -7.23 -0.68 2.74
N CYS A 96 -7.90 0.47 2.65
CA CYS A 96 -7.42 1.74 3.21
C CYS A 96 -8.07 2.06 4.57
N ASP A 97 -7.39 2.90 5.33
CA ASP A 97 -7.92 3.59 6.51
C ASP A 97 -8.72 4.86 6.12
N ALA A 98 -9.09 5.67 7.11
CA ALA A 98 -9.80 6.93 6.90
C ALA A 98 -8.96 8.00 6.17
N ASP A 99 -7.66 7.84 6.13
CA ASP A 99 -6.72 8.73 5.45
C ASP A 99 -6.39 8.31 4.03
N GLY A 100 -6.88 7.13 3.61
CA GLY A 100 -6.57 6.55 2.32
C GLY A 100 -5.23 5.79 2.29
N ASN A 101 -4.55 5.63 3.43
CA ASN A 101 -3.35 4.81 3.53
C ASN A 101 -3.72 3.33 3.69
N VAL A 102 -2.89 2.45 3.14
CA VAL A 102 -3.14 1.00 3.20
C VAL A 102 -3.01 0.46 4.62
N VAL A 103 -3.79 -0.57 4.94
CA VAL A 103 -3.76 -1.24 6.25
C VAL A 103 -3.39 -2.72 6.13
N GLY A 104 -2.85 -3.27 7.21
CA GLY A 104 -2.54 -4.69 7.32
C GLY A 104 -1.21 -5.10 6.67
N CYS A 105 -0.36 -4.15 6.33
CA CYS A 105 1.01 -4.37 5.86
C CYS A 105 2.04 -3.70 6.77
N LEU A 106 3.30 -4.05 6.61
CA LEU A 106 4.41 -3.35 7.23
C LEU A 106 4.48 -1.94 6.63
N LEU A 107 4.39 -0.92 7.47
CA LEU A 107 4.41 0.48 7.05
C LEU A 107 5.70 1.15 7.55
N PRO A 108 6.37 1.96 6.69
CA PRO A 108 7.38 2.90 7.16
C PRO A 108 6.80 3.88 8.18
N ALA A 109 7.61 4.34 9.13
CA ALA A 109 7.14 5.20 10.22
C ALA A 109 6.44 6.47 9.70
N GLU A 110 6.91 7.07 8.60
CA GLU A 110 6.30 8.23 7.96
C GLU A 110 4.94 7.94 7.30
N VAL A 111 4.59 6.67 7.08
CA VAL A 111 3.27 6.25 6.59
C VAL A 111 2.37 5.82 7.75
N ALA A 112 2.94 5.26 8.82
CA ALA A 112 2.22 4.90 10.04
C ALA A 112 1.82 6.15 10.85
N VAL A 113 2.66 7.20 10.84
CA VAL A 113 2.40 8.54 11.42
C VAL A 113 2.33 9.56 10.26
N PRO A 114 1.21 9.58 9.51
CA PRO A 114 1.19 10.19 8.20
C PRO A 114 0.98 11.71 8.22
N VAL A 115 1.64 12.39 7.29
CA VAL A 115 1.37 13.80 6.93
C VAL A 115 0.67 13.91 5.58
N ALA A 116 0.39 12.77 4.94
CA ALA A 116 -0.24 12.65 3.63
C ALA A 116 -0.91 11.29 3.45
N THR A 117 -1.74 11.16 2.44
CA THR A 117 -2.10 9.87 1.86
C THR A 117 -1.01 9.45 0.88
N HIS A 118 -0.57 8.20 0.98
CA HIS A 118 0.35 7.56 0.05
C HIS A 118 -0.40 6.48 -0.72
N THR A 119 -0.49 6.61 -2.04
CA THR A 119 -1.10 5.57 -2.87
C THR A 119 -0.03 4.76 -3.60
N GLY A 120 -0.30 3.48 -3.85
CA GLY A 120 0.51 2.66 -4.74
C GLY A 120 0.20 2.88 -6.22
N TRP A 121 -0.65 3.85 -6.54
CA TRP A 121 -1.12 4.16 -7.89
C TRP A 121 -1.15 5.67 -8.13
N ASN A 122 -1.11 6.05 -9.39
CA ASN A 122 -1.36 7.41 -9.87
C ASN A 122 -2.06 7.30 -11.22
N LEU A 123 -2.88 8.28 -11.57
CA LEU A 123 -3.59 8.33 -12.84
C LEU A 123 -2.90 9.28 -13.81
N ARG A 124 -3.03 9.00 -15.10
CA ARG A 124 -2.53 9.88 -16.16
C ARG A 124 -3.39 11.12 -16.22
N SER A 125 -2.76 12.26 -16.44
CA SER A 125 -3.47 13.51 -16.67
C SER A 125 -4.04 13.57 -18.08
N GLU A 126 -5.10 14.34 -18.29
CA GLU A 126 -5.72 14.61 -19.58
C GLU A 126 -4.70 15.01 -20.67
N GLY A 127 -3.79 15.93 -20.34
CA GLY A 127 -2.74 16.39 -21.26
C GLY A 127 -1.70 15.33 -21.65
N ALA A 128 -1.63 14.20 -20.92
CA ALA A 128 -0.72 13.10 -21.24
C ALA A 128 -1.34 12.03 -22.14
N GLY A 129 -2.63 12.15 -22.48
CA GLY A 129 -3.42 11.14 -23.16
C GLY A 129 -3.67 9.90 -22.32
N ALA A 130 -4.67 9.11 -22.69
CA ALA A 130 -5.15 7.95 -21.93
C ALA A 130 -5.40 8.33 -20.45
N GLU A 131 -6.15 9.40 -20.25
CA GLU A 131 -6.60 9.86 -18.93
C GLU A 131 -7.30 8.75 -18.16
N ASN A 132 -7.20 8.77 -16.86
CA ASN A 132 -7.73 7.73 -15.97
C ASN A 132 -7.04 6.35 -16.06
N GLU A 133 -6.05 6.16 -16.92
CA GLU A 133 -5.21 4.97 -16.89
C GLU A 133 -4.09 5.12 -15.82
N LEU A 134 -3.69 3.97 -15.27
CA LEU A 134 -2.64 3.91 -14.26
C LEU A 134 -1.27 4.27 -14.86
N VAL A 135 -0.54 5.14 -14.16
CA VAL A 135 0.87 5.39 -14.48
C VAL A 135 1.71 4.26 -13.91
N SER A 136 2.50 3.62 -14.77
CA SER A 136 3.34 2.49 -14.38
C SER A 136 4.36 2.88 -13.29
N LEU A 137 4.43 2.07 -12.22
CA LEU A 137 5.43 2.15 -11.14
C LEU A 137 5.48 3.50 -10.40
N LYS A 138 4.39 4.27 -10.43
CA LYS A 138 4.30 5.54 -9.70
C LYS A 138 3.08 5.56 -8.81
N GLY A 139 3.30 5.92 -7.55
CA GLY A 139 2.24 6.27 -6.59
C GLY A 139 2.02 7.78 -6.50
N SER A 140 1.07 8.17 -5.66
CA SER A 140 0.77 9.56 -5.36
C SER A 140 1.11 9.90 -3.91
N TYR A 141 1.48 11.16 -3.69
CA TYR A 141 1.63 11.78 -2.39
C TYR A 141 0.63 12.93 -2.28
N LEU A 142 -0.38 12.76 -1.43
CA LEU A 142 -1.51 13.68 -1.30
C LEU A 142 -1.47 14.31 0.10
N PRO A 143 -0.84 15.48 0.29
CA PRO A 143 -0.63 16.07 1.61
C PRO A 143 -1.94 16.38 2.31
N PHE A 144 -1.94 16.31 3.64
CA PHE A 144 -3.06 16.79 4.45
C PHE A 144 -3.06 18.31 4.52
N ALA A 145 -4.24 18.88 4.69
CA ALA A 145 -4.34 20.30 4.99
C ALA A 145 -3.59 20.64 6.29
N VAL A 146 -2.93 21.79 6.36
CA VAL A 146 -2.17 22.18 7.54
C VAL A 146 -3.09 22.48 8.71
N THR A 147 -4.19 23.22 8.49
CA THR A 147 -5.13 23.65 9.52
C THR A 147 -6.53 23.07 9.30
N LYS A 148 -7.30 22.96 10.37
CA LYS A 148 -8.72 22.59 10.32
C LYS A 148 -9.52 23.51 9.39
N ALA A 149 -9.26 24.82 9.46
CA ALA A 149 -9.94 25.80 8.61
C ALA A 149 -9.68 25.56 7.10
N ALA A 150 -8.41 25.27 6.74
CA ALA A 150 -8.04 24.93 5.36
C ALA A 150 -8.72 23.64 4.89
N ARG A 151 -8.74 22.61 5.74
CA ARG A 151 -9.43 21.34 5.47
C ARG A 151 -10.92 21.53 5.20
N MET A 152 -11.59 22.27 6.08
CA MET A 152 -13.04 22.54 5.97
C MET A 152 -13.38 23.34 4.71
N LYS A 153 -12.52 24.27 4.30
CA LYS A 153 -12.72 25.09 3.09
C LYS A 153 -12.76 24.25 1.80
N ILE A 154 -11.97 23.18 1.76
CA ILE A 154 -11.89 22.29 0.59
C ILE A 154 -12.70 21.00 0.77
N GLU A 155 -13.43 20.86 1.88
CA GLU A 155 -14.25 19.69 2.21
C GLU A 155 -13.45 18.36 2.23
N ASP A 156 -12.16 18.41 2.62
CA ASP A 156 -11.34 17.21 2.76
C ASP A 156 -11.82 16.39 3.97
N PRO A 157 -12.20 15.11 3.80
CA PRO A 157 -12.65 14.28 4.91
C PRO A 157 -11.54 13.87 5.87
N ARG A 158 -10.27 13.96 5.44
CA ARG A 158 -9.11 13.59 6.27
C ARG A 158 -8.80 14.69 7.27
N TYR A 159 -8.37 14.33 8.48
CA TYR A 159 -7.96 15.33 9.47
C TYR A 159 -6.72 16.11 9.01
N SER A 160 -6.68 17.42 9.33
CA SER A 160 -5.52 18.29 9.13
C SER A 160 -4.36 17.93 10.07
N LEU A 161 -3.16 18.43 9.76
CA LEU A 161 -1.99 18.26 10.63
C LEU A 161 -2.21 18.86 12.03
N GLU A 162 -2.89 20.01 12.10
CA GLU A 162 -3.28 20.67 13.35
C GLU A 162 -4.17 19.75 14.21
N GLU A 163 -5.19 19.13 13.61
CA GLU A 163 -6.12 18.24 14.32
C GLU A 163 -5.47 16.92 14.78
N ARG A 164 -4.42 16.47 14.08
CA ARG A 164 -3.72 15.20 14.38
C ARG A 164 -2.66 15.34 15.44
N TYR A 165 -1.82 16.34 15.27
CA TYR A 165 -0.56 16.43 16.01
C TYR A 165 -0.52 17.62 16.95
N GLY A 166 -1.27 18.70 16.65
CA GLY A 166 -1.24 19.93 17.42
C GLY A 166 0.08 20.71 17.29
N SER A 167 1.23 20.02 17.31
CA SER A 167 2.55 20.64 17.17
C SER A 167 3.55 19.74 16.43
N LEU A 168 4.60 20.36 15.86
CA LEU A 168 5.73 19.64 15.28
C LEU A 168 6.41 18.72 16.31
N LYS A 169 6.50 19.18 17.56
CA LYS A 169 7.10 18.39 18.64
C LYS A 169 6.32 17.09 18.89
N ASP A 170 5.00 17.16 18.89
CA ASP A 170 4.14 15.98 19.09
C ASP A 170 4.19 15.03 17.91
N TYR A 171 4.24 15.56 16.69
CA TYR A 171 4.47 14.75 15.48
C TYR A 171 5.80 13.99 15.57
N LEU A 172 6.92 14.68 15.85
CA LEU A 172 8.23 14.06 15.95
C LEU A 172 8.31 13.02 17.08
N ARG A 173 7.62 13.27 18.20
CA ARG A 173 7.52 12.28 19.28
C ARG A 173 6.82 11.00 18.80
N GLN A 174 5.66 11.11 18.16
CA GLN A 174 4.93 9.96 17.64
C GLN A 174 5.72 9.21 16.55
N LEU A 175 6.39 9.94 15.66
CA LEU A 175 7.24 9.35 14.62
C LEU A 175 8.37 8.52 15.27
N ARG A 176 9.02 9.06 16.28
CA ARG A 176 10.08 8.36 17.01
C ARG A 176 9.54 7.13 17.75
N GLU A 177 8.40 7.23 18.40
CA GLU A 177 7.74 6.10 19.07
C GLU A 177 7.48 4.96 18.09
N GLU A 178 7.02 5.26 16.87
CA GLU A 178 6.82 4.26 15.82
C GLU A 178 8.14 3.65 15.34
N CYS A 179 9.20 4.44 15.14
CA CYS A 179 10.52 3.91 14.79
C CYS A 179 11.04 2.94 15.86
N VAL A 180 10.94 3.30 17.14
CA VAL A 180 11.33 2.42 18.27
C VAL A 180 10.51 1.13 18.29
N GLU A 181 9.23 1.20 17.99
CA GLU A 181 8.38 0.00 17.92
C GLU A 181 8.74 -0.90 16.73
N LEU A 182 9.05 -0.34 15.57
CA LEU A 182 9.54 -1.09 14.41
C LEU A 182 10.90 -1.75 14.69
N GLN A 183 11.80 -1.04 15.35
CA GLN A 183 13.09 -1.56 15.82
C GLN A 183 12.90 -2.73 16.80
N ARG A 184 12.06 -2.56 17.81
CA ARG A 184 11.74 -3.61 18.79
C ARG A 184 11.18 -4.88 18.14
N LYS A 185 10.47 -4.73 17.04
CA LYS A 185 9.94 -5.85 16.23
C LYS A 185 10.95 -6.44 15.26
N GLY A 186 12.14 -5.87 15.14
CA GLY A 186 13.19 -6.34 14.23
C GLY A 186 13.06 -5.89 12.78
N TYR A 187 12.26 -4.86 12.51
CA TYR A 187 12.10 -4.30 11.16
C TYR A 187 12.98 -3.08 10.88
N LEU A 188 13.57 -2.48 11.91
CA LEU A 188 14.58 -1.42 11.79
C LEU A 188 15.81 -1.78 12.61
N LEU A 189 16.96 -1.22 12.22
CA LEU A 189 18.21 -1.29 12.96
C LEU A 189 18.32 -0.11 13.94
N ASP A 190 19.21 -0.22 14.93
CA ASP A 190 19.48 0.83 15.92
C ASP A 190 19.88 2.15 15.26
N GLU A 191 20.60 2.09 14.16
CA GLU A 191 21.06 3.25 13.37
C GLU A 191 19.98 3.94 12.54
N ASP A 192 18.80 3.34 12.43
CA ASP A 192 17.67 3.84 11.63
C ASP A 192 16.60 4.57 12.50
N VAL A 193 16.82 4.70 13.83
CA VAL A 193 15.87 5.29 14.81
C VAL A 193 16.26 6.76 15.25
#